data_ee3a09ffe3f620a2a3139d179849a7b2
#
_entry.id   ee3a09ffe3f620a2a3139d179849a7b2
#
_cell.length_a   1.000
_cell.length_b   1.000
_cell.length_c   1.000
_cell.angle_alpha   90.00
_cell.angle_beta   90.00
_cell.angle_gamma   90.00
#
_symmetry.space_group_name_H-M   'P 1'
#
loop_
_entity.id
_entity.type
_entity.pdbx_description
1 polymer ?
#
loop_
_entity_poly.entity_id
_entity_poly.type
_entity_poly.pdbx_seq_one_letter_code
_entity_poly.pdbx_strand_id
1 'polypeptide(L)'
;MVAVYNYNYVAKLIIIGDMGCGKSSLLRQFTEATFSEKTNHTIGVEFGTRIVEVQGERIKIQAWDTAGQERFRSVTRSYYRGSIGTIFVYDITNRESFENLDKWMGDARQLTPPHSIFVLVGNKADREPSQRMVSHDEGASYARANGMLFAEASAKTGDQVEDVFMQLASRILALVADGVVKPSAPDSGVQSMKPSSDPHDAASASVNIRSSSSASNNSRSLFGYQSSFLSMLDKIAP
;
A
#
# COMPACT_ATOMS: atom_id res chain seq x y z
N MET A 1 9.91 1.71 -30.61
CA MET A 1 10.06 0.47 -29.81
C MET A 1 9.03 0.55 -28.69
N VAL A 2 8.00 -0.27 -28.69
CA VAL A 2 6.99 -0.32 -27.62
C VAL A 2 7.65 -0.97 -26.40
N ALA A 3 7.62 -0.31 -25.26
CA ALA A 3 8.17 -0.89 -24.03
C ALA A 3 7.35 -2.14 -23.66
N VAL A 4 7.97 -3.30 -23.66
CA VAL A 4 7.33 -4.55 -23.24
C VAL A 4 7.48 -4.66 -21.74
N TYR A 5 6.40 -4.39 -21.01
CA TYR A 5 6.37 -4.61 -19.56
C TYR A 5 6.09 -6.09 -19.27
N ASN A 6 6.71 -6.61 -18.21
CA ASN A 6 6.46 -7.96 -17.74
C ASN A 6 5.26 -8.06 -16.77
N TYR A 7 4.40 -7.05 -16.76
CA TYR A 7 3.15 -6.97 -15.99
C TYR A 7 2.08 -6.18 -16.77
N ASN A 8 0.81 -6.49 -16.48
CA ASN A 8 -0.37 -5.94 -17.17
C ASN A 8 -0.90 -4.69 -16.48
N TYR A 9 -0.76 -4.63 -15.16
CA TYR A 9 -1.26 -3.54 -14.33
C TYR A 9 -0.24 -3.09 -13.29
N VAL A 10 -0.40 -1.85 -12.84
CA VAL A 10 0.26 -1.31 -11.64
C VAL A 10 -0.82 -0.87 -10.68
N ALA A 11 -0.73 -1.26 -9.41
CA ALA A 11 -1.64 -0.83 -8.36
C ALA A 11 -0.89 -0.17 -7.21
N LYS A 12 -1.37 1.00 -6.80
CA LYS A 12 -0.84 1.74 -5.67
C LYS A 12 -1.57 1.35 -4.39
N LEU A 13 -0.84 0.89 -3.39
CA LEU A 13 -1.33 0.58 -2.05
C LEU A 13 -0.67 1.49 -1.01
N ILE A 14 -1.35 1.70 0.11
CA ILE A 14 -0.79 2.35 1.29
C ILE A 14 -0.97 1.45 2.52
N ILE A 15 0.03 1.43 3.40
CA ILE A 15 0.01 0.67 4.66
C ILE A 15 0.02 1.68 5.81
N ILE A 16 -0.98 1.61 6.67
CA ILE A 16 -1.22 2.55 7.76
C ILE A 16 -1.52 1.82 9.07
N GLY A 17 -1.41 2.53 10.17
CA GLY A 17 -1.60 2.01 11.53
C GLY A 17 -0.55 2.56 12.47
N ASP A 18 -0.68 2.28 13.75
CA ASP A 18 0.17 2.80 14.80
C ASP A 18 1.64 2.38 14.68
N MET A 19 2.50 3.13 15.33
CA MET A 19 3.91 2.78 15.45
C MET A 19 4.09 1.42 16.17
N GLY A 20 5.00 0.60 15.66
CA GLY A 20 5.29 -0.71 16.27
C GLY A 20 4.35 -1.85 15.90
N CYS A 21 3.25 -1.61 15.12
CA CYS A 21 2.37 -2.68 14.65
C CYS A 21 3.02 -3.61 13.61
N GLY A 22 4.20 -3.24 13.07
CA GLY A 22 4.94 -4.07 12.14
C GLY A 22 4.60 -3.85 10.67
N LYS A 23 4.14 -2.67 10.28
CA LYS A 23 3.85 -2.28 8.88
C LYS A 23 5.03 -2.51 7.95
N SER A 24 6.20 -1.96 8.30
CA SER A 24 7.44 -2.11 7.53
C SER A 24 7.92 -3.56 7.48
N SER A 25 7.74 -4.30 8.58
CA SER A 25 8.05 -5.73 8.60
C SER A 25 7.14 -6.53 7.68
N LEU A 26 5.84 -6.17 7.63
CA LEU A 26 4.85 -6.79 6.74
C LEU A 26 5.19 -6.52 5.28
N LEU A 27 5.55 -5.27 4.93
CA LEU A 27 5.98 -4.91 3.59
C LEU A 27 7.26 -5.66 3.19
N ARG A 28 8.27 -5.70 4.06
CA ARG A 28 9.52 -6.39 3.80
C ARG A 28 9.33 -7.90 3.66
N GLN A 29 8.50 -8.51 4.51
CA GLN A 29 8.15 -9.91 4.39
C GLN A 29 7.47 -10.20 3.03
N PHE A 30 6.56 -9.34 2.59
CA PHE A 30 5.92 -9.47 1.28
C PHE A 30 6.90 -9.31 0.12
N THR A 31 7.79 -8.31 0.16
CA THR A 31 8.66 -7.96 -0.99
C THR A 31 9.92 -8.80 -1.08
N GLU A 32 10.49 -9.19 0.07
CA GLU A 32 11.82 -9.79 0.17
C GLU A 32 11.84 -11.15 0.88
N ALA A 33 10.71 -11.59 1.44
CA ALA A 33 10.59 -12.78 2.28
C ALA A 33 11.59 -12.77 3.45
N THR A 34 11.81 -11.58 4.06
CA THR A 34 12.76 -11.38 5.16
C THR A 34 12.12 -10.71 6.36
N PHE A 35 12.61 -11.03 7.54
CA PHE A 35 12.22 -10.41 8.80
C PHE A 35 13.44 -10.02 9.63
N SER A 36 13.35 -8.89 10.32
CA SER A 36 14.36 -8.45 11.28
C SER A 36 13.67 -8.00 12.57
N GLU A 37 14.13 -8.52 13.71
CA GLU A 37 13.63 -8.08 15.01
C GLU A 37 14.10 -6.66 15.37
N LYS A 38 15.29 -6.28 14.88
CA LYS A 38 15.84 -4.94 15.07
C LYS A 38 15.39 -4.04 13.91
N THR A 39 14.26 -3.37 14.10
CA THR A 39 13.79 -2.36 13.15
C THR A 39 13.86 -1.00 13.80
N ASN A 40 14.48 -0.04 13.10
CA ASN A 40 14.37 1.37 13.45
C ASN A 40 12.93 1.84 13.13
N HIS A 41 12.48 2.87 13.82
CA HIS A 41 11.20 3.49 13.49
C HIS A 41 11.26 4.10 12.08
N THR A 42 10.22 3.87 11.30
CA THR A 42 10.09 4.47 9.97
C THR A 42 10.02 5.99 10.10
N ILE A 43 10.95 6.67 9.40
CA ILE A 43 10.95 8.13 9.30
C ILE A 43 10.37 8.49 7.93
N GLY A 44 9.15 9.04 7.92
CA GLY A 44 8.45 9.38 6.70
C GLY A 44 7.73 8.21 6.05
N VAL A 45 8.14 7.80 4.86
CA VAL A 45 7.48 6.75 4.07
C VAL A 45 8.53 5.87 3.39
N GLU A 46 8.40 4.55 3.53
CA GLU A 46 9.16 3.56 2.78
C GLU A 46 8.34 3.05 1.59
N PHE A 47 9.01 2.57 0.55
CA PHE A 47 8.38 2.11 -0.67
C PHE A 47 8.89 0.71 -1.05
N GLY A 48 7.96 -0.19 -1.34
CA GLY A 48 8.28 -1.52 -1.81
C GLY A 48 7.45 -1.92 -3.03
N THR A 49 7.99 -2.81 -3.86
CA THR A 49 7.27 -3.32 -5.03
C THR A 49 7.47 -4.82 -5.19
N ARG A 50 6.39 -5.51 -5.61
CA ARG A 50 6.45 -6.91 -6.05
C ARG A 50 5.44 -7.13 -7.17
N ILE A 51 5.81 -7.95 -8.17
CA ILE A 51 4.89 -8.41 -9.20
C ILE A 51 4.29 -9.72 -8.72
N VAL A 52 2.96 -9.78 -8.73
CA VAL A 52 2.18 -10.99 -8.43
C VAL A 52 1.34 -11.39 -9.62
N GLU A 53 0.99 -12.67 -9.71
CA GLU A 53 0.09 -13.19 -10.74
C GLU A 53 -1.22 -13.63 -10.08
N VAL A 54 -2.32 -13.08 -10.57
CA VAL A 54 -3.67 -13.37 -10.09
C VAL A 54 -4.57 -13.59 -11.30
N GLN A 55 -5.22 -14.75 -11.36
CA GLN A 55 -6.17 -15.11 -12.45
C GLN A 55 -5.58 -14.93 -13.86
N GLY A 56 -4.28 -15.23 -14.03
CA GLY A 56 -3.57 -15.08 -15.29
C GLY A 56 -3.13 -13.66 -15.64
N GLU A 57 -3.44 -12.68 -14.78
CA GLU A 57 -3.01 -11.29 -14.93
C GLU A 57 -1.83 -10.98 -14.01
N ARG A 58 -0.81 -10.32 -14.54
CA ARG A 58 0.36 -9.89 -13.77
C ARG A 58 0.17 -8.45 -13.32
N ILE A 59 0.15 -8.23 -12.02
CA ILE A 59 -0.02 -6.91 -11.40
C ILE A 59 1.21 -6.55 -10.58
N LYS A 60 1.79 -5.38 -10.86
CA LYS A 60 2.85 -4.80 -10.03
C LYS A 60 2.24 -4.04 -8.88
N ILE A 61 2.36 -4.59 -7.70
CA ILE A 61 1.98 -3.93 -6.44
C ILE A 61 3.05 -2.89 -6.12
N GLN A 62 2.62 -1.66 -5.87
CA GLN A 62 3.43 -0.57 -5.33
C GLN A 62 2.87 -0.21 -3.95
N ALA A 63 3.58 -0.59 -2.90
CA ALA A 63 3.13 -0.37 -1.53
C ALA A 63 3.96 0.73 -0.85
N TRP A 64 3.26 1.67 -0.25
CA TRP A 64 3.80 2.80 0.50
C TRP A 64 3.59 2.55 1.98
N ASP A 65 4.66 2.19 2.70
CA ASP A 65 4.66 2.03 4.15
C ASP A 65 4.84 3.38 4.84
N THR A 66 3.91 3.76 5.68
CA THR A 66 3.90 5.06 6.33
C THR A 66 4.35 4.98 7.78
N ALA A 67 5.02 6.04 8.25
CA ALA A 67 5.32 6.19 9.66
C ALA A 67 4.04 6.20 10.49
N GLY A 68 3.99 5.38 11.56
CA GLY A 68 2.83 5.29 12.44
C GLY A 68 2.77 6.35 13.55
N GLN A 69 3.71 7.30 13.56
CA GLN A 69 3.72 8.40 14.53
C GLN A 69 2.85 9.56 14.05
N GLU A 70 2.03 10.11 14.93
CA GLU A 70 1.10 11.22 14.65
C GLU A 70 1.81 12.50 14.14
N ARG A 71 3.05 12.74 14.56
CA ARG A 71 3.84 13.90 14.09
C ARG A 71 4.16 13.84 12.59
N PHE A 72 4.11 12.68 11.97
CA PHE A 72 4.32 12.53 10.51
C PHE A 72 3.02 12.48 9.72
N ARG A 73 1.85 12.60 10.37
CA ARG A 73 0.53 12.45 9.75
C ARG A 73 0.31 13.46 8.61
N SER A 74 0.78 14.69 8.75
CA SER A 74 0.66 15.71 7.69
C SER A 74 1.42 15.33 6.42
N VAL A 75 2.57 14.69 6.56
CA VAL A 75 3.40 14.24 5.45
C VAL A 75 2.79 12.99 4.79
N THR A 76 2.30 12.04 5.60
CA THR A 76 1.76 10.78 5.10
C THR A 76 0.42 10.95 4.37
N ARG A 77 -0.36 12.01 4.69
CA ARG A 77 -1.66 12.27 4.04
C ARG A 77 -1.60 12.40 2.52
N SER A 78 -0.51 12.91 1.96
CA SER A 78 -0.34 13.04 0.51
C SER A 78 -0.26 11.68 -0.22
N TYR A 79 0.13 10.61 0.49
CA TYR A 79 0.27 9.28 -0.09
C TYR A 79 -1.03 8.50 -0.20
N TYR A 80 -2.08 8.91 0.52
CA TYR A 80 -3.42 8.30 0.41
C TYR A 80 -4.03 8.54 -0.97
N ARG A 81 -3.77 9.70 -1.55
CA ARG A 81 -4.33 10.06 -2.85
C ARG A 81 -3.92 9.06 -3.94
N GLY A 82 -4.91 8.58 -4.69
CA GLY A 82 -4.71 7.59 -5.73
C GLY A 82 -4.24 6.22 -5.20
N SER A 83 -4.49 5.87 -3.94
CA SER A 83 -4.29 4.51 -3.44
C SER A 83 -5.57 3.72 -3.63
N ILE A 84 -5.52 2.67 -4.47
CA ILE A 84 -6.66 1.78 -4.71
C ILE A 84 -6.85 0.78 -3.56
N GLY A 85 -5.83 0.54 -2.77
CA GLY A 85 -5.92 -0.33 -1.60
C GLY A 85 -5.23 0.28 -0.39
N THR A 86 -5.86 0.11 0.78
CA THR A 86 -5.32 0.54 2.07
C THR A 86 -5.27 -0.65 3.02
N ILE A 87 -4.08 -0.94 3.53
CA ILE A 87 -3.85 -1.98 4.52
C ILE A 87 -3.74 -1.32 5.89
N PHE A 88 -4.73 -1.56 6.75
CA PHE A 88 -4.75 -1.13 8.14
C PHE A 88 -4.09 -2.21 9.00
N VAL A 89 -3.06 -1.86 9.73
CA VAL A 89 -2.31 -2.82 10.55
C VAL A 89 -2.44 -2.45 12.01
N TYR A 90 -2.87 -3.42 12.81
CA TYR A 90 -2.79 -3.36 14.27
C TYR A 90 -1.97 -4.54 14.80
N ASP A 91 -1.51 -4.46 16.04
CA ASP A 91 -0.81 -5.52 16.74
C ASP A 91 -1.81 -6.26 17.66
N ILE A 92 -2.02 -7.56 17.44
CA ILE A 92 -2.97 -8.35 18.26
C ILE A 92 -2.61 -8.36 19.74
N THR A 93 -1.37 -8.02 20.10
CA THR A 93 -0.88 -7.94 21.48
C THR A 93 -0.90 -6.51 22.05
N ASN A 94 -1.40 -5.53 21.27
CA ASN A 94 -1.50 -4.14 21.70
C ASN A 94 -2.91 -3.59 21.47
N ARG A 95 -3.69 -3.52 22.54
CA ARG A 95 -5.07 -3.04 22.53
C ARG A 95 -5.22 -1.63 21.98
N GLU A 96 -4.32 -0.71 22.36
CA GLU A 96 -4.37 0.68 21.92
C GLU A 96 -4.27 0.81 20.40
N SER A 97 -3.44 0.00 19.75
CA SER A 97 -3.29 -0.01 18.30
C SER A 97 -4.57 -0.40 17.57
N PHE A 98 -5.42 -1.22 18.19
CA PHE A 98 -6.73 -1.57 17.66
C PHE A 98 -7.75 -0.44 17.88
N GLU A 99 -7.77 0.17 19.07
CA GLU A 99 -8.67 1.29 19.39
C GLU A 99 -8.37 2.54 18.55
N ASN A 100 -7.13 2.73 18.11
CA ASN A 100 -6.75 3.83 17.24
C ASN A 100 -7.15 3.65 15.76
N LEU A 101 -7.68 2.48 15.35
CA LEU A 101 -8.10 2.21 13.97
C LEU A 101 -9.11 3.23 13.45
N ASP A 102 -10.02 3.74 14.28
CA ASP A 102 -11.03 4.72 13.87
C ASP A 102 -10.40 6.04 13.39
N LYS A 103 -9.27 6.43 13.99
CA LYS A 103 -8.53 7.64 13.57
C LYS A 103 -7.92 7.44 12.17
N TRP A 104 -7.37 6.24 11.91
CA TRP A 104 -6.81 5.88 10.61
C TRP A 104 -7.90 5.73 9.56
N MET A 105 -9.04 5.16 9.93
CA MET A 105 -10.21 5.01 9.07
C MET A 105 -10.76 6.36 8.62
N GLY A 106 -10.83 7.33 9.53
CA GLY A 106 -11.28 8.70 9.21
C GLY A 106 -10.44 9.35 8.10
N ASP A 107 -9.11 9.24 8.19
CA ASP A 107 -8.20 9.76 7.15
C ASP A 107 -8.34 8.97 5.84
N ALA A 108 -8.38 7.66 5.90
CA ALA A 108 -8.47 6.82 4.71
C ALA A 108 -9.74 7.10 3.91
N ARG A 109 -10.91 7.14 4.57
CA ARG A 109 -12.19 7.43 3.91
C ARG A 109 -12.25 8.81 3.26
N GLN A 110 -11.56 9.80 3.85
CA GLN A 110 -11.52 11.15 3.34
C GLN A 110 -10.55 11.33 2.16
N LEU A 111 -9.44 10.58 2.14
CA LEU A 111 -8.29 10.89 1.31
C LEU A 111 -8.06 9.89 0.17
N THR A 112 -8.61 8.68 0.25
CA THR A 112 -8.53 7.68 -0.82
C THR A 112 -9.70 7.79 -1.79
N PRO A 113 -9.59 7.24 -3.02
CA PRO A 113 -10.72 7.15 -3.94
C PRO A 113 -11.92 6.40 -3.33
N PRO A 114 -13.16 6.75 -3.74
CA PRO A 114 -14.39 6.16 -3.16
C PRO A 114 -14.49 4.63 -3.29
N HIS A 115 -13.86 4.06 -4.30
CA HIS A 115 -13.84 2.62 -4.59
C HIS A 115 -12.58 1.90 -4.05
N SER A 116 -11.82 2.59 -3.20
CA SER A 116 -10.64 1.98 -2.56
C SER A 116 -11.03 0.80 -1.68
N ILE A 117 -10.23 -0.24 -1.75
CA ILE A 117 -10.43 -1.47 -0.99
C ILE A 117 -9.65 -1.36 0.31
N PHE A 118 -10.31 -1.65 1.42
CA PHE A 118 -9.73 -1.65 2.74
C PHE A 118 -9.52 -3.08 3.24
N VAL A 119 -8.36 -3.33 3.81
CA VAL A 119 -8.00 -4.61 4.47
C VAL A 119 -7.54 -4.31 5.88
N LEU A 120 -8.10 -4.99 6.86
CA LEU A 120 -7.65 -4.98 8.24
C LEU A 120 -6.73 -6.18 8.49
N VAL A 121 -5.55 -5.93 9.01
CA VAL A 121 -4.55 -6.96 9.34
C VAL A 121 -4.22 -6.91 10.81
N GLY A 122 -4.59 -7.96 11.55
CA GLY A 122 -4.09 -8.24 12.89
C GLY A 122 -2.71 -8.89 12.77
N ASN A 123 -1.66 -8.10 12.95
CA ASN A 123 -0.28 -8.59 12.83
C ASN A 123 0.23 -9.19 14.14
N LYS A 124 1.34 -9.93 14.05
CA LYS A 124 2.02 -10.67 15.12
C LYS A 124 1.21 -11.87 15.63
N ALA A 125 0.49 -12.54 14.71
CA ALA A 125 -0.29 -13.74 15.03
C ALA A 125 0.57 -14.92 15.55
N ASP A 126 1.90 -14.83 15.42
CA ASP A 126 2.88 -15.76 15.99
C ASP A 126 3.06 -15.64 17.52
N ARG A 127 2.49 -14.61 18.12
CA ARG A 127 2.62 -14.40 19.57
C ARG A 127 1.82 -15.40 20.37
N GLU A 128 2.34 -15.73 21.58
CA GLU A 128 1.66 -16.63 22.51
C GLU A 128 0.23 -16.18 22.79
N PRO A 129 -0.74 -17.11 22.90
CA PRO A 129 -2.13 -16.77 23.19
C PRO A 129 -2.32 -15.92 24.46
N SER A 130 -1.46 -16.09 25.46
CA SER A 130 -1.47 -15.32 26.71
C SER A 130 -1.11 -13.83 26.53
N GLN A 131 -0.46 -13.47 25.40
CA GLN A 131 -0.09 -12.09 25.07
C GLN A 131 -1.15 -11.39 24.24
N ARG A 132 -2.15 -12.12 23.74
CA ARG A 132 -3.21 -11.58 22.89
C ARG A 132 -4.12 -10.64 23.68
N MET A 133 -4.29 -9.43 23.18
CA MET A 133 -5.14 -8.38 23.75
C MET A 133 -6.38 -8.10 22.91
N VAL A 134 -6.39 -8.53 21.64
CA VAL A 134 -7.51 -8.41 20.70
C VAL A 134 -7.83 -9.80 20.17
N SER A 135 -9.08 -10.25 20.33
CA SER A 135 -9.50 -11.54 19.82
C SER A 135 -9.68 -11.50 18.30
N HIS A 136 -9.57 -12.65 17.64
CA HIS A 136 -9.85 -12.78 16.21
C HIS A 136 -11.27 -12.32 15.85
N ASP A 137 -12.26 -12.72 16.67
CA ASP A 137 -13.67 -12.37 16.42
C ASP A 137 -13.94 -10.88 16.55
N GLU A 138 -13.21 -10.19 17.42
CA GLU A 138 -13.30 -8.74 17.58
C GLU A 138 -12.73 -8.03 16.35
N GLY A 139 -11.55 -8.45 15.86
CA GLY A 139 -10.97 -7.93 14.62
C GLY A 139 -11.87 -8.18 13.41
N ALA A 140 -12.38 -9.41 13.27
CA ALA A 140 -13.29 -9.80 12.19
C ALA A 140 -14.60 -9.00 12.23
N SER A 141 -15.14 -8.75 13.44
CA SER A 141 -16.37 -7.97 13.62
C SER A 141 -16.17 -6.51 13.25
N TYR A 142 -15.05 -5.92 13.67
CA TYR A 142 -14.68 -4.55 13.26
C TYR A 142 -14.54 -4.42 11.74
N ALA A 143 -13.82 -5.35 11.11
CA ALA A 143 -13.64 -5.35 9.66
C ALA A 143 -14.99 -5.46 8.92
N ARG A 144 -15.85 -6.37 9.35
CA ARG A 144 -17.20 -6.55 8.78
C ARG A 144 -18.04 -5.30 8.91
N ALA A 145 -18.06 -4.67 10.09
CA ALA A 145 -18.81 -3.44 10.35
C ALA A 145 -18.34 -2.26 9.46
N ASN A 146 -17.08 -2.27 9.06
CA ASN A 146 -16.47 -1.23 8.24
C ASN A 146 -16.34 -1.57 6.75
N GLY A 147 -16.83 -2.75 6.31
CA GLY A 147 -16.77 -3.18 4.91
C GLY A 147 -15.34 -3.51 4.44
N MET A 148 -14.50 -3.99 5.34
CA MET A 148 -13.10 -4.34 5.07
C MET A 148 -12.92 -5.85 4.87
N LEU A 149 -11.92 -6.23 4.10
CA LEU A 149 -11.35 -7.57 4.17
C LEU A 149 -10.61 -7.73 5.52
N PHE A 150 -10.46 -8.97 5.99
CA PHE A 150 -9.81 -9.23 7.27
C PHE A 150 -8.87 -10.43 7.18
N ALA A 151 -7.71 -10.30 7.78
CA ALA A 151 -6.78 -11.40 8.03
C ALA A 151 -5.99 -11.15 9.32
N GLU A 152 -5.59 -12.22 9.98
CA GLU A 152 -4.49 -12.17 10.94
C GLU A 152 -3.23 -12.72 10.27
N ALA A 153 -2.11 -12.04 10.45
CA ALA A 153 -0.86 -12.40 9.80
C ALA A 153 0.33 -12.30 10.76
N SER A 154 1.42 -12.95 10.40
CA SER A 154 2.69 -12.78 11.09
C SER A 154 3.78 -12.33 10.11
N ALA A 155 4.21 -11.09 10.22
CA ALA A 155 5.38 -10.62 9.49
C ALA A 155 6.67 -11.36 9.87
N LYS A 156 6.71 -12.01 11.05
CA LYS A 156 7.85 -12.79 11.54
C LYS A 156 7.97 -14.14 10.85
N THR A 157 6.86 -14.88 10.76
CA THR A 157 6.84 -16.23 10.18
C THR A 157 6.51 -16.22 8.68
N GLY A 158 5.93 -15.12 8.17
CA GLY A 158 5.41 -15.03 6.82
C GLY A 158 3.96 -15.50 6.69
N ASP A 159 3.39 -16.07 7.75
CA ASP A 159 2.04 -16.62 7.69
C ASP A 159 1.01 -15.54 7.31
N GLN A 160 0.13 -15.90 6.37
CA GLN A 160 -0.93 -15.05 5.79
C GLN A 160 -0.47 -13.72 5.17
N VAL A 161 0.84 -13.42 5.14
CA VAL A 161 1.33 -12.13 4.58
C VAL A 161 1.09 -12.05 3.09
N GLU A 162 1.47 -13.08 2.33
CA GLU A 162 1.23 -13.12 0.88
C GLU A 162 -0.26 -13.08 0.57
N ASP A 163 -1.07 -13.83 1.31
CA ASP A 163 -2.53 -13.93 1.11
C ASP A 163 -3.23 -12.56 1.24
N VAL A 164 -2.80 -11.72 2.18
CA VAL A 164 -3.32 -10.34 2.32
C VAL A 164 -3.15 -9.56 1.02
N PHE A 165 -1.95 -9.55 0.44
CA PHE A 165 -1.68 -8.82 -0.80
C PHE A 165 -2.34 -9.46 -2.01
N MET A 166 -2.42 -10.79 -2.06
CA MET A 166 -3.08 -11.53 -3.14
C MET A 166 -4.59 -11.31 -3.16
N GLN A 167 -5.26 -11.32 -1.99
CA GLN A 167 -6.68 -11.00 -1.88
C GLN A 167 -6.96 -9.58 -2.34
N LEU A 168 -6.11 -8.62 -1.94
CA LEU A 168 -6.24 -7.23 -2.36
C LEU A 168 -6.06 -7.08 -3.88
N ALA A 169 -5.04 -7.72 -4.46
CA ALA A 169 -4.80 -7.72 -5.89
C ALA A 169 -5.97 -8.35 -6.68
N SER A 170 -6.50 -9.48 -6.20
CA SER A 170 -7.67 -10.13 -6.79
C SER A 170 -8.89 -9.21 -6.80
N ARG A 171 -9.14 -8.53 -5.68
CA ARG A 171 -10.27 -7.60 -5.57
C ARG A 171 -10.11 -6.38 -6.46
N ILE A 172 -8.89 -5.85 -6.60
CA ILE A 172 -8.57 -4.75 -7.52
C ILE A 172 -8.87 -5.16 -8.96
N LEU A 173 -8.40 -6.34 -9.38
CA LEU A 173 -8.63 -6.84 -10.73
C LEU A 173 -10.12 -7.08 -11.02
N ALA A 174 -10.88 -7.55 -10.02
CA ALA A 174 -12.34 -7.67 -10.15
C ALA A 174 -12.99 -6.30 -10.40
N LEU A 175 -12.63 -5.25 -9.66
CA LEU A 175 -13.15 -3.90 -9.89
C LEU A 175 -12.77 -3.33 -11.27
N VAL A 176 -11.61 -3.70 -11.79
CA VAL A 176 -11.21 -3.34 -13.16
C VAL A 176 -12.04 -4.10 -14.19
N ALA A 177 -12.24 -5.41 -13.99
CA ALA A 177 -13.04 -6.26 -14.90
C ALA A 177 -14.50 -5.82 -14.93
N ASP A 178 -15.08 -5.45 -13.79
CA ASP A 178 -16.44 -4.94 -13.65
C ASP A 178 -16.61 -3.49 -14.17
N GLY A 179 -15.52 -2.84 -14.60
CA GLY A 179 -15.53 -1.46 -15.11
C GLY A 179 -15.75 -0.38 -14.02
N VAL A 180 -15.76 -0.77 -12.75
CA VAL A 180 -15.88 0.16 -11.61
C VAL A 180 -14.63 1.04 -11.50
N VAL A 181 -13.45 0.43 -11.68
CA VAL A 181 -12.18 1.13 -11.76
C VAL A 181 -11.71 1.16 -13.21
N LYS A 182 -11.55 2.35 -13.75
CA LYS A 182 -10.96 2.56 -15.07
C LYS A 182 -9.45 2.76 -14.91
N PRO A 183 -8.62 1.79 -15.34
CA PRO A 183 -7.17 1.95 -15.26
C PRO A 183 -6.73 3.21 -16.00
N SER A 184 -5.70 3.88 -15.48
CA SER A 184 -5.12 5.12 -16.03
C SER A 184 -6.04 6.36 -15.95
N ALA A 185 -7.25 6.24 -15.40
CA ALA A 185 -8.03 7.42 -15.03
C ALA A 185 -7.34 8.20 -13.90
N PRO A 186 -7.47 9.52 -13.85
CA PRO A 186 -6.92 10.32 -12.75
C PRO A 186 -7.35 9.76 -11.39
N ASP A 187 -6.39 9.61 -10.49
CA ASP A 187 -6.61 9.15 -9.12
C ASP A 187 -7.23 7.74 -8.97
N SER A 188 -7.32 6.93 -10.05
CA SER A 188 -7.84 5.55 -9.97
C SER A 188 -7.00 4.61 -9.08
N GLY A 189 -5.72 4.92 -8.93
CA GLY A 189 -4.75 4.07 -8.23
C GLY A 189 -4.32 2.81 -9.01
N VAL A 190 -4.84 2.64 -10.23
CA VAL A 190 -4.50 1.54 -11.14
C VAL A 190 -4.07 2.09 -12.48
N GLN A 191 -2.95 1.55 -13.02
CA GLN A 191 -2.49 1.86 -14.38
C GLN A 191 -2.51 0.58 -15.20
N SER A 192 -3.00 0.65 -16.46
CA SER A 192 -2.89 -0.42 -17.44
C SER A 192 -1.61 -0.28 -18.26
N MET A 193 -0.87 -1.38 -18.38
CA MET A 193 0.29 -1.49 -19.27
C MET A 193 -0.04 -2.31 -20.52
N LYS A 194 -1.29 -2.75 -20.66
CA LYS A 194 -1.78 -3.41 -21.87
C LYS A 194 -1.80 -2.41 -23.02
N PRO A 195 -1.46 -2.82 -24.26
CA PRO A 195 -1.66 -1.97 -25.43
C PRO A 195 -3.13 -1.53 -25.48
N SER A 196 -3.38 -0.23 -25.68
CA SER A 196 -4.75 0.24 -25.83
C SER A 196 -5.32 -0.30 -27.15
N SER A 197 -6.54 -0.84 -27.06
CA SER A 197 -7.30 -1.26 -28.25
C SER A 197 -7.94 -0.06 -28.97
N ASP A 198 -7.95 1.13 -28.37
CA ASP A 198 -8.53 2.34 -28.92
C ASP A 198 -7.49 3.15 -29.72
N PRO A 199 -7.77 3.45 -31.01
CA PRO A 199 -6.85 4.26 -31.84
C PRO A 199 -6.61 5.68 -31.30
N HIS A 200 -7.54 6.24 -30.53
CA HIS A 200 -7.40 7.56 -29.92
C HIS A 200 -6.43 7.61 -28.74
N ASP A 201 -6.33 6.54 -27.96
CA ASP A 201 -5.40 6.46 -26.82
C ASP A 201 -3.95 6.21 -27.26
N ALA A 202 -3.75 5.57 -28.41
CA ALA A 202 -2.42 5.35 -28.98
C ALA A 202 -1.69 6.67 -29.30
N ALA A 203 -2.42 7.73 -29.62
CA ALA A 203 -1.86 9.05 -29.89
C ALA A 203 -1.39 9.77 -28.60
N SER A 204 -2.12 9.62 -27.50
CA SER A 204 -1.75 10.21 -26.20
C SER A 204 -0.59 9.48 -25.54
N ALA A 205 -0.50 8.15 -25.70
CA ALA A 205 0.63 7.36 -25.23
C ALA A 205 1.95 7.73 -25.94
N SER A 206 1.91 8.08 -27.24
CA SER A 206 3.09 8.49 -27.99
C SER A 206 3.63 9.87 -27.57
N VAL A 207 2.78 10.75 -27.06
CA VAL A 207 3.18 12.08 -26.54
C VAL A 207 3.85 11.94 -25.17
N ASN A 208 3.34 11.06 -24.30
CA ASN A 208 3.95 10.80 -23.00
C ASN A 208 5.31 10.07 -23.09
N ILE A 209 5.53 9.24 -24.10
CA ILE A 209 6.81 8.57 -24.34
C ILE A 209 7.88 9.58 -24.80
N ARG A 210 7.50 10.62 -25.56
CA ARG A 210 8.46 11.67 -25.97
C ARG A 210 8.88 12.57 -24.80
N SER A 211 8.00 12.81 -23.82
CA SER A 211 8.35 13.54 -22.60
C SER A 211 9.15 12.68 -21.61
N SER A 212 9.00 11.35 -21.62
CA SER A 212 9.76 10.44 -20.76
C SER A 212 11.11 10.00 -21.35
N SER A 213 11.29 10.05 -22.68
CA SER A 213 12.60 9.73 -23.30
C SER A 213 13.63 10.84 -23.11
N SER A 214 13.21 12.09 -22.85
CA SER A 214 14.09 13.16 -22.38
C SER A 214 14.40 13.08 -20.87
N ALA A 215 13.69 12.22 -20.12
CA ALA A 215 13.86 12.00 -18.69
C ALA A 215 14.68 10.73 -18.33
N SER A 216 15.15 9.97 -19.35
CA SER A 216 15.94 8.74 -19.11
C SER A 216 17.37 8.98 -18.59
N ASN A 217 17.75 10.25 -18.35
CA ASN A 217 18.97 10.63 -17.65
C ASN A 217 18.72 11.20 -16.25
N ASN A 218 17.53 10.99 -15.66
CA ASN A 218 17.22 11.59 -14.38
C ASN A 218 16.78 10.54 -13.32
N SER A 219 17.68 9.58 -13.02
CA SER A 219 17.71 8.89 -11.70
C SER A 219 17.80 9.87 -10.52
N ARG A 220 17.89 11.17 -10.79
CA ARG A 220 17.91 12.26 -9.81
C ARG A 220 16.51 12.74 -9.36
N SER A 221 15.43 12.41 -10.04
CA SER A 221 14.11 12.97 -9.65
C SER A 221 13.47 12.24 -8.46
N LEU A 222 13.73 10.94 -8.29
CA LEU A 222 13.33 10.21 -7.07
C LEU A 222 14.20 10.61 -5.86
N PHE A 223 15.49 10.88 -6.08
CA PHE A 223 16.39 11.45 -5.07
C PHE A 223 16.07 12.92 -4.74
N GLY A 224 15.50 13.68 -5.67
CA GLY A 224 15.07 15.07 -5.45
C GLY A 224 13.96 15.21 -4.42
N TYR A 225 13.03 14.28 -4.38
CA TYR A 225 11.99 14.25 -3.33
C TYR A 225 12.55 13.88 -1.95
N GLN A 226 13.52 12.95 -1.90
CA GLN A 226 14.17 12.60 -0.63
C GLN A 226 15.07 13.73 -0.10
N SER A 227 15.79 14.45 -0.97
CA SER A 227 16.67 15.54 -0.55
C SER A 227 15.88 16.78 -0.09
N SER A 228 14.73 17.07 -0.70
CA SER A 228 13.82 18.11 -0.25
C SER A 228 13.18 17.77 1.10
N PHE A 229 12.95 16.48 1.36
CA PHE A 229 12.42 15.96 2.61
C PHE A 229 13.42 16.09 3.76
N LEU A 230 14.69 15.74 3.53
CA LEU A 230 15.77 15.88 4.53
C LEU A 230 16.02 17.36 4.87
N SER A 231 15.98 18.25 3.87
CA SER A 231 16.07 19.72 4.08
C SER A 231 14.89 20.30 4.88
N MET A 232 13.74 19.63 4.88
CA MET A 232 12.56 20.04 5.64
C MET A 232 12.63 19.56 7.11
N LEU A 233 13.27 18.40 7.34
CA LEU A 233 13.47 17.87 8.69
C LEU A 233 14.50 18.67 9.50
N ASP A 234 15.53 19.23 8.87
CA ASP A 234 16.53 20.10 9.51
C ASP A 234 15.93 21.42 10.04
N LYS A 235 14.73 21.80 9.56
CA LYS A 235 14.03 23.00 10.01
C LYS A 235 13.02 22.75 11.14
N ILE A 236 12.84 21.49 11.58
CA ILE A 236 11.88 21.08 12.61
C ILE A 236 12.59 20.51 13.86
N ALA A 237 13.90 20.43 13.85
CA ALA A 237 14.66 20.08 15.05
C ALA A 237 14.69 21.29 16.02
N PRO A 238 14.46 21.06 17.33
CA PRO A 238 14.42 22.14 18.34
C PRO A 238 15.78 22.80 18.52
#